data_35c5a0424f4fbc5f528ffc5a9744750a
#
_entry.id   35c5a0424f4fbc5f528ffc5a9744750a
#
_cell.length_a   1.000
_cell.length_b   1.000
_cell.length_c   1.000
_cell.angle_alpha   90.00
_cell.angle_beta   90.00
_cell.angle_gamma   90.00
#
_symmetry.space_group_name_H-M   'P 1'
#
loop_
_entity.id
_entity.type
_entity.pdbx_description
1 polymer ?
#
loop_
_entity_poly.entity_id
_entity_poly.type
_entity_poly.pdbx_seq_one_letter_code
_entity_poly.pdbx_strand_id
1 'polypeptide(L)'
;LLALDSAPSSQSSSPDSCVGPVICGGGGGVPVVARGGSTGLDAVDAVIDKDATSLLLASLLGASALLLLTDAEALYDPGDWEASRREERRPEAVPSPASPGEVEALLPLLPEGSMRPKAAAAARAAREGIVAGIGSLQDAAEILMGTKGTLVVPTRGGGGG
;
A
#
# COMPACT_ATOMS: atom_id res chain seq x y z
N LEU A 1 -16.75 -7.16 7.81
CA LEU A 1 -18.11 -7.53 7.42
C LEU A 1 -18.64 -6.46 6.48
N LEU A 2 -18.52 -6.70 5.18
CA LEU A 2 -19.18 -5.88 4.16
C LEU A 2 -20.64 -6.28 4.15
N ALA A 3 -21.50 -5.49 4.79
CA ALA A 3 -22.92 -5.54 4.54
C ALA A 3 -23.19 -4.79 3.23
N LEU A 4 -23.31 -5.53 2.13
CA LEU A 4 -23.91 -5.01 0.91
C LEU A 4 -25.42 -5.04 1.11
N ASP A 5 -25.96 -3.92 1.55
CA ASP A 5 -27.40 -3.76 1.61
C ASP A 5 -27.93 -3.45 0.21
N SER A 6 -28.99 -4.13 -0.13
CA SER A 6 -29.65 -4.09 -1.42
C SER A 6 -30.02 -2.67 -1.84
N ALA A 7 -29.64 -2.30 -3.05
CA ALA A 7 -29.96 -1.02 -3.65
C ALA A 7 -31.47 -0.76 -3.68
N PRO A 8 -31.95 0.38 -3.17
CA PRO A 8 -33.29 0.86 -3.49
C PRO A 8 -33.29 1.49 -4.89
N SER A 9 -34.27 1.09 -5.65
CA SER A 9 -34.62 1.59 -6.97
C SER A 9 -34.73 3.11 -7.02
N SER A 10 -34.12 3.70 -8.06
CA SER A 10 -34.44 5.00 -8.68
C SER A 10 -34.62 6.21 -7.74
N GLN A 11 -33.52 6.85 -7.43
CA GLN A 11 -33.51 8.30 -7.17
C GLN A 11 -32.45 8.94 -8.06
N SER A 12 -32.84 10.00 -8.77
CA SER A 12 -31.98 10.85 -9.58
C SER A 12 -30.85 11.42 -8.69
N SER A 13 -29.66 10.84 -8.79
CA SER A 13 -28.48 11.33 -8.11
C SER A 13 -27.99 12.59 -8.82
N SER A 14 -28.12 13.74 -8.16
CA SER A 14 -27.33 14.92 -8.47
C SER A 14 -25.82 14.56 -8.37
N PRO A 15 -24.96 15.08 -9.26
CA PRO A 15 -23.54 14.71 -9.32
C PRO A 15 -22.67 15.26 -8.17
N ASP A 16 -23.27 15.76 -7.10
CA ASP A 16 -22.60 16.52 -6.03
C ASP A 16 -22.68 15.87 -4.64
N SER A 17 -22.93 14.56 -4.54
CA SER A 17 -22.75 13.86 -3.27
C SER A 17 -21.26 13.58 -3.03
N CYS A 18 -20.57 14.55 -2.45
CA CYS A 18 -19.22 14.33 -1.92
C CYS A 18 -19.29 13.26 -0.83
N VAL A 19 -18.90 12.05 -1.16
CA VAL A 19 -18.77 10.98 -0.17
C VAL A 19 -17.62 11.37 0.76
N GLY A 20 -17.92 11.53 2.04
CA GLY A 20 -16.92 11.87 3.04
C GLY A 20 -15.87 10.74 3.21
N PRO A 21 -14.80 10.98 3.98
CA PRO A 21 -13.78 9.99 4.23
C PRO A 21 -14.37 8.76 4.94
N VAL A 22 -13.97 7.58 4.48
CA VAL A 22 -14.39 6.30 5.06
C VAL A 22 -13.22 5.69 5.83
N ILE A 23 -13.42 5.35 7.09
CA ILE A 23 -12.43 4.64 7.92
C ILE A 23 -12.81 3.16 7.92
N CYS A 24 -11.88 2.31 7.45
CA CYS A 24 -12.08 0.87 7.36
C CYS A 24 -10.76 0.10 7.62
N GLY A 25 -10.83 -1.22 7.71
CA GLY A 25 -9.65 -2.09 7.84
C GLY A 25 -8.93 -1.96 9.19
N GLY A 26 -9.62 -1.54 10.23
CA GLY A 26 -9.05 -1.28 11.57
C GLY A 26 -8.74 -2.52 12.40
N GLY A 27 -8.17 -3.54 11.87
CA GLY A 27 -7.71 -4.75 12.56
C GLY A 27 -8.75 -5.39 13.51
N GLY A 28 -8.91 -6.68 13.55
CA GLY A 28 -9.81 -7.32 14.49
C GLY A 28 -10.78 -8.32 13.89
N GLY A 29 -10.66 -8.62 12.62
CA GLY A 29 -11.31 -9.80 12.05
C GLY A 29 -10.58 -11.06 12.51
N VAL A 30 -11.31 -12.10 12.90
CA VAL A 30 -10.73 -13.44 13.09
C VAL A 30 -10.43 -14.01 11.71
N PRO A 31 -9.16 -14.37 11.40
CA PRO A 31 -8.84 -15.02 10.15
C PRO A 31 -9.56 -16.36 10.03
N VAL A 32 -10.22 -16.59 8.91
CA VAL A 32 -10.94 -17.84 8.65
C VAL A 32 -10.67 -18.31 7.22
N VAL A 33 -10.69 -19.61 7.04
CA VAL A 33 -10.64 -20.25 5.72
C VAL A 33 -11.91 -21.03 5.47
N ALA A 34 -12.35 -21.09 4.23
CA ALA A 34 -13.49 -21.91 3.86
C ALA A 34 -13.13 -23.40 4.04
N ARG A 35 -13.99 -24.14 4.72
CA ARG A 35 -13.86 -25.60 4.87
C ARG A 35 -14.18 -26.25 3.54
N GLY A 36 -13.23 -27.00 2.98
CA GLY A 36 -13.40 -27.68 1.70
C GLY A 36 -14.66 -28.57 1.69
N GLY A 37 -15.57 -28.33 0.77
CA GLY A 37 -16.78 -29.14 0.56
C GLY A 37 -17.95 -28.87 1.51
N SER A 38 -17.89 -27.83 2.36
CA SER A 38 -18.98 -27.47 3.25
C SER A 38 -19.16 -25.93 3.33
N THR A 39 -20.30 -25.48 3.86
CA THR A 39 -20.59 -24.06 4.13
C THR A 39 -19.92 -23.54 5.40
N GLY A 40 -19.04 -24.33 6.05
CA GLY A 40 -18.36 -23.96 7.29
C GLY A 40 -17.09 -23.14 7.06
N LEU A 41 -16.73 -22.37 8.08
CA LEU A 41 -15.47 -21.63 8.17
C LEU A 41 -14.64 -22.19 9.33
N ASP A 42 -13.34 -22.40 9.12
CA ASP A 42 -12.38 -22.76 10.16
C ASP A 42 -11.56 -21.54 10.55
N ALA A 43 -11.43 -21.29 11.85
CA ALA A 43 -10.53 -20.26 12.35
C ALA A 43 -9.06 -20.67 12.09
N VAL A 44 -8.24 -19.69 11.72
CA VAL A 44 -6.81 -19.86 11.45
C VAL A 44 -6.03 -19.01 12.43
N ASP A 45 -4.98 -19.58 13.02
CA ASP A 45 -4.05 -18.85 13.87
C ASP A 45 -3.09 -18.05 12.98
N ALA A 46 -3.52 -16.86 12.60
CA ALA A 46 -2.81 -15.95 11.71
C ALA A 46 -3.15 -14.50 12.03
N VAL A 47 -2.27 -13.59 11.62
CA VAL A 47 -2.52 -12.15 11.63
C VAL A 47 -2.59 -11.67 10.18
N ILE A 48 -3.68 -10.99 9.84
CA ILE A 48 -3.82 -10.40 8.51
C ILE A 48 -2.94 -9.16 8.41
N ASP A 49 -2.07 -9.15 7.42
CA ASP A 49 -1.20 -7.99 7.15
C ASP A 49 -2.02 -6.80 6.64
N LYS A 50 -1.85 -5.64 7.31
CA LYS A 50 -2.62 -4.42 7.00
C LYS A 50 -2.22 -3.79 5.67
N ASP A 51 -0.94 -3.89 5.29
CA ASP A 51 -0.43 -3.27 4.06
C ASP A 51 -0.95 -4.06 2.84
N ALA A 52 -0.97 -5.41 2.94
CA ALA A 52 -1.59 -6.27 1.93
C ALA A 52 -3.11 -6.07 1.83
N THR A 53 -3.79 -5.88 2.96
CA THR A 53 -5.23 -5.59 2.99
C THR A 53 -5.54 -4.23 2.34
N SER A 54 -4.72 -3.22 2.61
CA SER A 54 -4.87 -1.89 2.02
C SER A 54 -4.68 -1.93 0.50
N LEU A 55 -3.69 -2.69 0.03
CA LEU A 55 -3.51 -2.92 -1.40
C LEU A 55 -4.71 -3.60 -2.04
N LEU A 56 -5.21 -4.70 -1.44
CA LEU A 56 -6.39 -5.39 -1.95
C LEU A 56 -7.60 -4.45 -2.04
N LEU A 57 -7.82 -3.64 -1.01
CA LEU A 57 -8.90 -2.66 -1.00
C LEU A 57 -8.71 -1.60 -2.09
N ALA A 58 -7.50 -1.06 -2.25
CA ALA A 58 -7.18 -0.10 -3.29
C ALA A 58 -7.46 -0.67 -4.69
N SER A 59 -7.06 -1.92 -4.93
CA SER A 59 -7.30 -2.62 -6.21
C SER A 59 -8.79 -2.83 -6.48
N LEU A 60 -9.55 -3.28 -5.47
CA LEU A 60 -10.99 -3.50 -5.59
C LEU A 60 -11.79 -2.22 -5.83
N LEU A 61 -11.35 -1.10 -5.26
CA LEU A 61 -11.98 0.21 -5.43
C LEU A 61 -11.51 0.94 -6.69
N GLY A 62 -10.53 0.44 -7.42
CA GLY A 62 -9.92 1.14 -8.54
C GLY A 62 -9.26 2.45 -8.12
N ALA A 63 -8.59 2.46 -6.96
CA ALA A 63 -7.95 3.64 -6.42
C ALA A 63 -6.86 4.17 -7.38
N SER A 64 -6.74 5.48 -7.48
CA SER A 64 -5.67 6.12 -8.26
C SER A 64 -4.33 6.15 -7.52
N ALA A 65 -4.37 6.14 -6.18
CA ALA A 65 -3.18 6.17 -5.34
C ALA A 65 -3.37 5.36 -4.04
N LEU A 66 -2.27 4.82 -3.52
CA LEU A 66 -2.18 4.14 -2.23
C LEU A 66 -1.03 4.76 -1.42
N LEU A 67 -1.33 5.31 -0.26
CA LEU A 67 -0.32 5.81 0.68
C LEU A 67 -0.10 4.83 1.82
N LEU A 68 1.15 4.42 2.01
CA LEU A 68 1.61 3.53 3.08
C LEU A 68 2.40 4.38 4.10
N LEU A 69 1.69 4.99 5.02
CA LEU A 69 2.24 5.95 5.96
C LEU A 69 2.84 5.26 7.20
N THR A 70 3.96 5.79 7.66
CA THR A 70 4.77 5.22 8.75
C THR A 70 5.49 6.35 9.49
N ASP A 71 6.32 6.01 10.46
CA ASP A 71 7.22 6.91 11.18
C ASP A 71 8.52 7.22 10.40
N ALA A 72 8.83 6.42 9.37
CA ALA A 72 9.96 6.71 8.48
C ALA A 72 9.57 7.76 7.43
N GLU A 73 10.51 8.64 7.11
CA GLU A 73 10.27 9.71 6.14
C GLU A 73 10.23 9.22 4.68
N ALA A 74 10.92 8.11 4.38
CA ALA A 74 11.00 7.51 3.05
C ALA A 74 11.39 6.03 3.13
N LEU A 75 11.40 5.34 2.00
CA LEU A 75 12.10 4.08 1.84
C LEU A 75 13.59 4.39 1.68
N TYR A 76 14.41 3.86 2.59
CA TYR A 76 15.86 4.05 2.57
C TYR A 76 16.57 2.87 1.92
N ASP A 77 17.72 3.14 1.29
CA ASP A 77 18.57 2.11 0.73
C ASP A 77 19.12 1.20 1.85
N PRO A 78 18.84 -0.11 1.83
CA PRO A 78 19.31 -1.03 2.86
C PRO A 78 20.83 -1.12 2.94
N GLY A 79 21.53 -0.94 1.82
CA GLY A 79 22.99 -0.96 1.77
C GLY A 79 23.63 0.24 2.47
N ASP A 80 22.96 1.39 2.41
CA ASP A 80 23.41 2.61 3.08
C ASP A 80 22.96 2.71 4.53
N TRP A 81 21.89 2.02 4.92
CA TRP A 81 21.31 2.08 6.26
C TRP A 81 22.32 1.76 7.38
N GLU A 82 23.09 0.69 7.23
CA GLU A 82 24.11 0.28 8.21
C GLU A 82 25.31 1.23 8.23
N ALA A 83 25.71 1.72 7.07
CA ALA A 83 26.81 2.67 6.96
C ALA A 83 26.43 4.01 7.61
N SER A 84 25.27 4.54 7.30
CA SER A 84 24.78 5.81 7.83
C SER A 84 24.66 5.81 9.35
N ARG A 85 24.24 4.69 9.95
CA ARG A 85 24.20 4.54 11.42
C ARG A 85 25.58 4.60 12.09
N ARG A 86 26.61 4.05 11.43
CA ARG A 86 27.99 4.10 11.95
C ARG A 86 28.59 5.48 11.83
N GLU A 87 28.20 6.21 10.79
CA GLU A 87 28.71 7.56 10.47
C GLU A 87 27.86 8.68 11.09
N GLU A 88 26.82 8.32 11.87
CA GLU A 88 25.87 9.26 12.49
C GLU A 88 25.26 10.26 11.48
N ARG A 89 25.05 9.81 10.24
CA ARG A 89 24.42 10.61 9.19
C ARG A 89 23.05 10.05 8.83
N ARG A 90 22.28 10.84 8.09
CA ARG A 90 21.01 10.40 7.56
C ARG A 90 21.22 9.36 6.45
N PRO A 91 20.47 8.22 6.44
CA PRO A 91 20.56 7.25 5.38
C PRO A 91 20.06 7.82 4.06
N GLU A 92 20.59 7.32 2.96
CA GLU A 92 20.14 7.71 1.62
C GLU A 92 18.77 7.12 1.32
N ALA A 93 17.85 7.97 0.87
CA ALA A 93 16.53 7.53 0.44
C ALA A 93 16.60 6.92 -0.96
N VAL A 94 15.78 5.93 -1.21
CA VAL A 94 15.58 5.38 -2.56
C VAL A 94 15.12 6.51 -3.47
N PRO A 95 15.68 6.65 -4.68
CA PRO A 95 15.27 7.68 -5.64
C PRO A 95 13.76 7.71 -5.85
N SER A 96 13.19 8.92 -5.94
CA SER A 96 11.75 9.11 -6.14
C SER A 96 11.54 9.98 -7.39
N PRO A 97 10.69 9.59 -8.34
CA PRO A 97 9.89 8.36 -8.34
C PRO A 97 10.71 7.10 -8.66
N ALA A 98 10.39 6.01 -7.98
CA ALA A 98 10.97 4.68 -8.22
C ALA A 98 10.05 3.83 -9.12
N SER A 99 10.65 2.89 -9.85
CA SER A 99 9.89 1.86 -10.55
C SER A 99 9.57 0.68 -9.62
N PRO A 100 8.53 -0.13 -9.93
CA PRO A 100 8.26 -1.36 -9.16
C PRO A 100 9.45 -2.30 -9.09
N GLY A 101 10.20 -2.45 -10.19
CA GLY A 101 11.36 -3.34 -10.27
C GLY A 101 12.52 -2.91 -9.35
N GLU A 102 12.78 -1.60 -9.24
CA GLU A 102 13.79 -1.08 -8.32
C GLU A 102 13.41 -1.39 -6.86
N VAL A 103 12.16 -1.19 -6.48
CA VAL A 103 11.68 -1.50 -5.13
C VAL A 103 11.70 -3.00 -4.86
N GLU A 104 11.27 -3.83 -5.82
CA GLU A 104 11.30 -5.29 -5.70
C GLU A 104 12.71 -5.84 -5.48
N ALA A 105 13.71 -5.25 -6.13
CA ALA A 105 15.11 -5.64 -5.96
C ALA A 105 15.63 -5.41 -4.53
N LEU A 106 15.05 -4.46 -3.80
CA LEU A 106 15.43 -4.17 -2.42
C LEU A 106 14.73 -5.07 -1.40
N LEU A 107 13.61 -5.72 -1.74
CA LEU A 107 12.80 -6.51 -0.79
C LEU A 107 13.61 -7.54 0.01
N PRO A 108 14.52 -8.32 -0.59
CA PRO A 108 15.30 -9.30 0.17
C PRO A 108 16.22 -8.69 1.23
N LEU A 109 16.58 -7.42 1.05
CA LEU A 109 17.51 -6.69 1.92
C LEU A 109 16.79 -5.91 3.02
N LEU A 110 15.48 -5.68 2.88
CA LEU A 110 14.68 -4.93 3.86
C LEU A 110 14.33 -5.79 5.08
N PRO A 111 14.24 -5.17 6.27
CA PRO A 111 13.78 -5.86 7.48
C PRO A 111 12.37 -6.43 7.32
N GLU A 112 12.15 -7.66 7.79
CA GLU A 112 10.86 -8.37 7.62
C GLU A 112 9.67 -7.70 8.31
N GLY A 113 9.91 -6.98 9.41
CA GLY A 113 8.85 -6.57 10.34
C GLY A 113 8.00 -5.38 9.91
N SER A 114 8.54 -4.36 9.24
CA SER A 114 7.79 -3.11 9.03
C SER A 114 7.90 -2.56 7.61
N MET A 115 9.09 -2.40 7.06
CA MET A 115 9.29 -1.74 5.78
C MET A 115 9.09 -2.67 4.58
N ARG A 116 9.51 -3.95 4.69
CA ARG A 116 9.36 -4.92 3.60
C ARG A 116 7.91 -5.11 3.15
N PRO A 117 6.91 -5.31 4.04
CA PRO A 117 5.50 -5.40 3.63
C PRO A 117 5.01 -4.16 2.90
N LYS A 118 5.40 -2.95 3.36
CA LYS A 118 5.03 -1.69 2.71
C LYS A 118 5.66 -1.55 1.32
N ALA A 119 6.95 -1.82 1.21
CA ALA A 119 7.65 -1.79 -0.07
C ALA A 119 7.05 -2.80 -1.06
N ALA A 120 6.74 -4.02 -0.61
CA ALA A 120 6.10 -5.03 -1.42
C ALA A 120 4.69 -4.59 -1.89
N ALA A 121 3.88 -4.04 -0.99
CA ALA A 121 2.56 -3.53 -1.32
C ALA A 121 2.64 -2.35 -2.31
N ALA A 122 3.60 -1.42 -2.13
CA ALA A 122 3.80 -0.30 -3.03
C ALA A 122 4.24 -0.74 -4.44
N ALA A 123 5.20 -1.65 -4.52
CA ALA A 123 5.65 -2.18 -5.80
C ALA A 123 4.52 -2.90 -6.55
N ARG A 124 3.74 -3.71 -5.83
CA ARG A 124 2.59 -4.41 -6.40
C ARG A 124 1.48 -3.45 -6.83
N ALA A 125 1.15 -2.43 -6.03
CA ALA A 125 0.20 -1.39 -6.40
C ALA A 125 0.60 -0.73 -7.74
N ALA A 126 1.87 -0.36 -7.88
CA ALA A 126 2.39 0.23 -9.10
C ALA A 126 2.34 -0.73 -10.30
N ARG A 127 2.52 -2.03 -10.09
CA ARG A 127 2.28 -3.04 -11.14
C ARG A 127 0.82 -3.12 -11.58
N GLU A 128 -0.10 -2.87 -10.67
CA GLU A 128 -1.55 -2.84 -10.94
C GLU A 128 -2.03 -1.49 -11.48
N GLY A 129 -1.13 -0.53 -11.71
CA GLY A 129 -1.44 0.79 -12.26
C GLY A 129 -1.78 1.85 -11.21
N ILE A 130 -1.66 1.53 -9.92
CA ILE A 130 -1.94 2.41 -8.79
C ILE A 130 -0.64 3.08 -8.36
N VAL A 131 -0.60 4.41 -8.33
CA VAL A 131 0.55 5.13 -7.77
C VAL A 131 0.65 4.84 -6.28
N ALA A 132 1.82 4.45 -5.79
CA ALA A 132 2.00 4.18 -4.36
C ALA A 132 3.04 5.11 -3.74
N GLY A 133 2.78 5.55 -2.51
CA GLY A 133 3.69 6.40 -1.75
C GLY A 133 4.03 5.80 -0.40
N ILE A 134 5.30 5.90 0.02
CA ILE A 134 5.80 5.49 1.33
C ILE A 134 6.43 6.69 2.01
N GLY A 135 6.06 6.98 3.25
CA GLY A 135 6.68 8.04 4.02
C GLY A 135 5.90 8.43 5.26
N SER A 136 6.26 9.59 5.83
CA SER A 136 5.68 10.08 7.08
C SER A 136 4.22 10.52 6.92
N LEU A 137 3.41 10.28 7.97
CA LEU A 137 2.02 10.72 8.01
C LEU A 137 1.89 12.25 7.81
N GLN A 138 2.82 13.03 8.35
CA GLN A 138 2.79 14.48 8.23
C GLN A 138 3.04 14.97 6.80
N ASP A 139 3.70 14.16 5.99
CA ASP A 139 4.11 14.51 4.62
C ASP A 139 3.20 13.88 3.54
N ALA A 140 2.00 13.42 3.92
CA ALA A 140 1.12 12.67 3.01
C ALA A 140 0.81 13.41 1.69
N ALA A 141 0.60 14.72 1.74
CA ALA A 141 0.34 15.53 0.56
C ALA A 141 1.60 15.68 -0.30
N GLU A 142 2.75 15.93 0.32
CA GLU A 142 4.04 16.07 -0.35
C GLU A 142 4.51 14.77 -1.00
N ILE A 143 4.16 13.62 -0.39
CA ILE A 143 4.43 12.30 -0.97
C ILE A 143 3.66 12.13 -2.28
N LEU A 144 2.37 12.48 -2.32
CA LEU A 144 1.57 12.43 -3.54
C LEU A 144 2.08 13.39 -4.63
N MET A 145 2.63 14.54 -4.23
CA MET A 145 3.26 15.50 -5.14
C MET A 145 4.67 15.08 -5.57
N GLY A 146 5.23 14.02 -4.97
CA GLY A 146 6.57 13.52 -5.26
C GLY A 146 7.70 14.41 -4.74
N THR A 147 7.44 15.31 -3.80
CA THR A 147 8.42 16.22 -3.21
C THR A 147 9.06 15.69 -1.93
N LYS A 148 8.42 14.69 -1.29
CA LYS A 148 8.93 13.97 -0.13
C LYS A 148 8.58 12.49 -0.23
N GLY A 149 9.13 11.68 0.67
CA GLY A 149 8.91 10.25 0.71
C GLY A 149 9.47 9.51 -0.50
N THR A 150 9.02 8.29 -0.69
CA THR A 150 9.31 7.50 -1.89
C THR A 150 8.01 7.25 -2.64
N LEU A 151 7.91 7.77 -3.85
CA LEU A 151 6.80 7.54 -4.75
C LEU A 151 7.16 6.39 -5.70
N VAL A 152 6.32 5.37 -5.77
CA VAL A 152 6.46 4.25 -6.69
C VAL A 152 5.41 4.40 -7.78
N VAL A 153 5.86 4.50 -9.02
CA VAL A 153 4.96 4.77 -10.15
C VAL A 153 4.87 3.59 -11.10
N PRO A 154 3.70 3.38 -11.72
CA PRO A 154 3.55 2.39 -12.76
C PRO A 154 4.58 2.61 -13.87
N THR A 155 5.32 1.56 -14.25
CA THR A 155 6.11 1.61 -15.47
C THR A 155 5.16 1.61 -16.65
N ARG A 156 5.19 2.66 -17.47
CA ARG A 156 4.50 2.62 -18.77
C ARG A 156 5.10 1.45 -19.53
N GLY A 157 4.28 0.43 -19.78
CA GLY A 157 4.66 -0.63 -20.69
C GLY A 157 5.11 0.03 -21.99
N GLY A 158 6.37 -0.17 -22.38
CA GLY A 158 6.84 0.21 -23.70
C GLY A 158 5.94 -0.49 -24.69
N GLY A 159 5.04 0.25 -25.32
CA GLY A 159 4.30 -0.25 -26.47
C GLY A 159 5.32 -0.60 -27.51
N GLY A 160 5.59 -1.89 -27.66
CA GLY A 160 6.30 -2.39 -28.82
C GLY A 160 5.44 -2.08 -30.04
N GLY A 161 5.95 -1.19 -30.91
CA GLY A 161 5.43 -1.01 -32.24
C GLY A 161 5.76 -2.23 -33.13
#